data_c726b4f067f6ac902772cc32f2d2666a
#
_entry.id   c726b4f067f6ac902772cc32f2d2666a
#
_cell.length_a   1.000
_cell.length_b   1.000
_cell.length_c   1.000
_cell.angle_alpha   90.00
_cell.angle_beta   90.00
_cell.angle_gamma   90.00
#
_symmetry.space_group_name_H-M   'P 1'
#
loop_
_entity.id
_entity.type
_entity.pdbx_description
1 polymer ?
#
loop_
_entity_poly.entity_id
_entity_poly.type
_entity_poly.pdbx_seq_one_letter_code
_entity_poly.pdbx_strand_id
1 'polypeptide(L)'
;MTQLTRFQTALKEAGAKCALISSELNIRYLCGFNYTDGYLLISTDRAYLITDFRYIEAAKAAVTNFEIVMPRGNMLNEIKSLLEQNDVTTLLVEEDELSLAAHKRLSGVFEGVELVPGASVILKNNREIKLAYELDIIDRAQRITDAAFDHILGYITPERTELDVALELEFFMKKMGAEALAFDTIAVSGKASSLPHGVPSAEKLSKGFLTMDFGAKYNGYCSDMTRTIVLGRADDEMKKVYNTVLTAQRAALDALHEGMICRDADKIARDIITEAGYGENFGHSLGHGVGMFIHESPRLASGAPESSVLCRGNVVTVEPGIYLEGKYGCRIEDMVAIDLDGSVRNFTKSPKELIEL
;
A
#
# COMPACT_ATOMS: atom_id res chain seq x y z
N MET A 1 17.63 1.49 -14.06
CA MET A 1 16.38 1.62 -14.86
C MET A 1 15.41 2.44 -14.02
N THR A 2 14.71 3.42 -14.59
CA THR A 2 13.72 4.25 -13.88
C THR A 2 12.31 3.68 -14.06
N GLN A 3 11.34 4.14 -13.26
CA GLN A 3 9.91 3.77 -13.46
C GLN A 3 9.44 4.15 -14.87
N LEU A 4 9.77 5.36 -15.33
CA LEU A 4 9.43 5.81 -16.69
C LEU A 4 9.98 4.86 -17.75
N THR A 5 11.27 4.49 -17.65
CA THR A 5 11.89 3.57 -18.62
C THR A 5 11.24 2.18 -18.59
N ARG A 6 10.87 1.67 -17.42
CA ARG A 6 10.14 0.40 -17.29
C ARG A 6 8.77 0.49 -17.93
N PHE A 7 8.04 1.58 -17.70
CA PHE A 7 6.74 1.80 -18.30
C PHE A 7 6.82 1.88 -19.84
N GLN A 8 7.79 2.64 -20.37
CA GLN A 8 8.01 2.75 -21.82
C GLN A 8 8.37 1.41 -22.46
N THR A 9 9.17 0.59 -21.77
CA THR A 9 9.50 -0.77 -22.24
C THR A 9 8.25 -1.64 -22.29
N ALA A 10 7.46 -1.67 -21.22
CA ALA A 10 6.22 -2.44 -21.16
C ALA A 10 5.17 -1.95 -22.16
N LEU A 11 5.10 -0.63 -22.40
CA LEU A 11 4.25 -0.04 -23.43
C LEU A 11 4.61 -0.57 -24.83
N LYS A 12 5.92 -0.63 -25.12
CA LYS A 12 6.43 -1.17 -26.38
C LYS A 12 6.15 -2.68 -26.53
N GLU A 13 6.33 -3.45 -25.45
CA GLU A 13 6.05 -4.90 -25.42
C GLU A 13 4.56 -5.19 -25.62
N ALA A 14 3.68 -4.32 -25.11
CA ALA A 14 2.25 -4.37 -25.35
C ALA A 14 1.83 -3.95 -26.77
N GLY A 15 2.77 -3.54 -27.63
CA GLY A 15 2.50 -3.07 -28.99
C GLY A 15 1.79 -1.71 -29.04
N ALA A 16 1.78 -0.97 -27.95
CA ALA A 16 1.13 0.33 -27.86
C ALA A 16 2.12 1.48 -28.12
N LYS A 17 1.64 2.52 -28.82
CA LYS A 17 2.47 3.70 -29.13
C LYS A 17 2.47 4.73 -28.02
N CYS A 18 1.35 4.90 -27.32
CA CYS A 18 1.16 6.00 -26.39
C CYS A 18 0.18 5.62 -25.27
N ALA A 19 0.36 6.22 -24.09
CA ALA A 19 -0.54 6.13 -22.94
C ALA A 19 -0.80 7.50 -22.34
N LEU A 20 -2.01 7.72 -21.84
CA LEU A 20 -2.42 8.88 -21.05
C LEU A 20 -2.60 8.46 -19.60
N ILE A 21 -1.83 9.08 -18.70
CA ILE A 21 -1.90 8.86 -17.26
C ILE A 21 -2.56 10.07 -16.62
N SER A 22 -3.59 9.82 -15.82
CA SER A 22 -4.46 10.84 -15.24
C SER A 22 -4.59 10.75 -13.72
N SER A 23 -4.27 9.60 -13.11
CA SER A 23 -4.33 9.43 -11.66
C SER A 23 -3.11 10.06 -10.98
N GLU A 24 -3.36 10.82 -9.93
CA GLU A 24 -2.32 11.52 -9.15
C GLU A 24 -1.21 10.58 -8.68
N LEU A 25 -1.59 9.39 -8.21
CA LEU A 25 -0.66 8.41 -7.72
C LEU A 25 0.28 7.90 -8.82
N ASN A 26 -0.26 7.52 -9.98
CA ASN A 26 0.55 7.00 -11.08
C ASN A 26 1.37 8.09 -11.76
N ILE A 27 0.87 9.31 -11.80
CA ILE A 27 1.64 10.49 -12.20
C ILE A 27 2.86 10.63 -11.28
N ARG A 28 2.65 10.65 -9.96
CA ARG A 28 3.74 10.74 -8.98
C ARG A 28 4.71 9.56 -9.08
N TYR A 29 4.21 8.34 -9.29
CA TYR A 29 5.02 7.15 -9.49
C TYR A 29 6.01 7.33 -10.65
N LEU A 30 5.54 7.82 -11.80
CA LEU A 30 6.33 7.90 -13.02
C LEU A 30 7.28 9.11 -13.08
N CYS A 31 6.86 10.26 -12.58
CA CYS A 31 7.66 11.49 -12.67
C CYS A 31 8.27 11.97 -11.34
N GLY A 32 7.92 11.36 -10.21
CA GLY A 32 8.40 11.75 -8.87
C GLY A 32 7.84 13.07 -8.35
N PHE A 33 6.96 13.73 -9.09
CA PHE A 33 6.40 15.03 -8.75
C PHE A 33 4.94 14.91 -8.30
N ASN A 34 4.62 15.50 -7.16
CA ASN A 34 3.28 15.46 -6.59
C ASN A 34 2.47 16.69 -7.01
N TYR A 35 1.40 16.48 -7.80
CA TYR A 35 0.46 17.52 -8.19
C TYR A 35 -0.90 16.92 -8.52
N THR A 36 -1.96 17.72 -8.45
CA THR A 36 -3.34 17.23 -8.50
C THR A 36 -4.04 17.49 -9.84
N ASP A 37 -3.53 18.41 -10.65
CA ASP A 37 -4.20 18.83 -11.89
C ASP A 37 -3.25 18.74 -13.08
N GLY A 38 -3.36 17.67 -13.84
CA GLY A 38 -2.58 17.48 -15.05
C GLY A 38 -2.62 16.05 -15.58
N TYR A 39 -1.77 15.79 -16.55
CA TYR A 39 -1.67 14.51 -17.23
C TYR A 39 -0.20 14.20 -17.55
N LEU A 40 0.13 12.92 -17.63
CA LEU A 40 1.31 12.49 -18.37
C LEU A 40 0.86 11.87 -19.69
N LEU A 41 1.45 12.33 -20.79
CA LEU A 41 1.35 11.67 -22.08
C LEU A 41 2.70 11.02 -22.38
N ILE A 42 2.71 9.70 -22.48
CA ILE A 42 3.95 8.90 -22.53
C ILE A 42 3.90 8.05 -23.79
N SER A 43 4.87 8.24 -24.66
CA SER A 43 5.14 7.35 -25.79
C SER A 43 6.34 6.43 -25.51
N THR A 44 6.65 5.54 -26.41
CA THR A 44 7.79 4.61 -26.27
C THR A 44 9.16 5.29 -26.21
N ASP A 45 9.26 6.56 -26.60
CA ASP A 45 10.50 7.35 -26.69
C ASP A 45 10.41 8.77 -26.10
N ARG A 46 9.20 9.26 -25.83
CA ARG A 46 8.96 10.61 -25.29
C ARG A 46 8.03 10.55 -24.09
N ALA A 47 8.12 11.56 -23.23
CA ALA A 47 7.22 11.71 -22.08
C ALA A 47 6.96 13.20 -21.83
N TYR A 48 5.69 13.56 -21.77
CA TYR A 48 5.22 14.91 -21.53
C TYR A 48 4.49 14.98 -20.19
N LEU A 49 4.83 15.99 -19.38
CA LEU A 49 4.09 16.37 -18.19
C LEU A 49 3.30 17.63 -18.54
N ILE A 50 1.99 17.49 -18.62
CA ILE A 50 1.07 18.59 -18.98
C ILE A 50 0.42 19.08 -17.69
N THR A 51 0.67 20.34 -17.32
CA THR A 51 0.13 20.95 -16.10
C THR A 51 -0.13 22.44 -16.28
N ASP A 52 -0.79 23.05 -15.32
CA ASP A 52 -1.15 24.45 -15.39
C ASP A 52 -0.19 25.39 -14.65
N PHE A 53 -0.53 26.67 -14.67
CA PHE A 53 0.23 27.75 -14.06
C PHE A 53 0.60 27.50 -12.58
N ARG A 54 -0.24 26.82 -11.82
CA ARG A 54 -0.01 26.58 -10.38
C ARG A 54 1.20 25.70 -10.09
N TYR A 55 1.53 24.81 -11.03
CA TYR A 55 2.55 23.76 -10.83
C TYR A 55 3.76 23.91 -11.75
N ILE A 56 3.68 24.73 -12.82
CA ILE A 56 4.70 24.75 -13.88
C ILE A 56 6.11 25.08 -13.41
N GLU A 57 6.25 26.04 -12.46
CA GLU A 57 7.55 26.44 -11.92
C GLU A 57 8.17 25.29 -11.12
N ALA A 58 7.40 24.70 -10.19
CA ALA A 58 7.85 23.59 -9.37
C ALA A 58 8.15 22.34 -10.22
N ALA A 59 7.32 22.03 -11.23
CA ALA A 59 7.55 20.94 -12.15
C ALA A 59 8.87 21.10 -12.92
N LYS A 60 9.15 22.28 -13.47
CA LYS A 60 10.42 22.59 -14.16
C LYS A 60 11.64 22.46 -13.26
N ALA A 61 11.49 22.74 -11.97
CA ALA A 61 12.57 22.62 -11.01
C ALA A 61 12.83 21.16 -10.57
N ALA A 62 11.77 20.34 -10.50
CA ALA A 62 11.83 19.01 -9.91
C ALA A 62 11.93 17.87 -10.94
N VAL A 63 11.35 18.04 -12.14
CA VAL A 63 11.21 16.96 -13.13
C VAL A 63 12.16 17.17 -14.29
N THR A 64 13.03 16.20 -14.51
CA THR A 64 14.06 16.26 -15.56
C THR A 64 13.83 15.29 -16.72
N ASN A 65 12.97 14.27 -16.52
CA ASN A 65 12.78 13.17 -17.46
C ASN A 65 11.56 13.34 -18.36
N PHE A 66 10.86 14.48 -18.24
CA PHE A 66 9.67 14.83 -18.99
C PHE A 66 9.83 16.18 -19.66
N GLU A 67 9.26 16.32 -20.84
CA GLU A 67 9.04 17.61 -21.44
C GLU A 67 7.85 18.27 -20.72
N ILE A 68 8.09 19.45 -20.10
CA ILE A 68 7.06 20.12 -19.30
C ILE A 68 6.27 21.06 -20.19
N VAL A 69 4.98 20.80 -20.33
CA VAL A 69 4.06 21.53 -21.18
C VAL A 69 3.06 22.32 -20.34
N MET A 70 3.03 23.64 -20.55
CA MET A 70 1.98 24.51 -20.02
C MET A 70 1.04 24.90 -21.16
N PRO A 71 -0.21 24.39 -21.16
CA PRO A 71 -1.18 24.71 -22.20
C PRO A 71 -1.50 26.23 -22.24
N ARG A 72 -1.65 26.78 -23.45
CA ARG A 72 -2.13 28.16 -23.62
C ARG A 72 -3.63 28.32 -23.40
N GLY A 73 -4.35 27.21 -23.22
CA GLY A 73 -5.79 27.15 -23.04
C GLY A 73 -6.20 25.86 -22.33
N ASN A 74 -7.10 25.08 -22.93
CA ASN A 74 -7.57 23.84 -22.39
C ASN A 74 -6.49 22.72 -22.52
N MET A 75 -6.16 22.03 -21.43
CA MET A 75 -5.17 20.95 -21.40
C MET A 75 -5.48 19.82 -22.40
N LEU A 76 -6.75 19.44 -22.53
CA LEU A 76 -7.13 18.37 -23.45
C LEU A 76 -6.89 18.73 -24.91
N ASN A 77 -7.05 20.00 -25.29
CA ASN A 77 -6.73 20.48 -26.65
C ASN A 77 -5.22 20.42 -26.91
N GLU A 78 -4.40 20.71 -25.91
CA GLU A 78 -2.95 20.56 -26.01
C GLU A 78 -2.55 19.10 -26.18
N ILE A 79 -3.16 18.19 -25.38
CA ILE A 79 -2.95 16.76 -25.53
C ILE A 79 -3.37 16.27 -26.92
N LYS A 80 -4.55 16.72 -27.41
CA LYS A 80 -5.00 16.40 -28.78
C LYS A 80 -3.97 16.81 -29.83
N SER A 81 -3.43 18.03 -29.71
CA SER A 81 -2.38 18.50 -30.62
C SER A 81 -1.12 17.63 -30.58
N LEU A 82 -0.70 17.18 -29.37
CA LEU A 82 0.44 16.28 -29.22
C LEU A 82 0.15 14.89 -29.83
N LEU A 83 -1.07 14.37 -29.70
CA LEU A 83 -1.48 13.11 -30.31
C LEU A 83 -1.44 13.19 -31.84
N GLU A 84 -1.97 14.27 -32.40
CA GLU A 84 -1.96 14.53 -33.85
C GLU A 84 -0.53 14.67 -34.39
N GLN A 85 0.35 15.41 -33.71
CA GLN A 85 1.76 15.60 -34.10
C GLN A 85 2.57 14.28 -34.09
N ASN A 86 2.14 13.28 -33.33
CA ASN A 86 2.83 11.98 -33.20
C ASN A 86 2.06 10.85 -33.92
N ASP A 87 1.07 11.17 -34.75
CA ASP A 87 0.26 10.18 -35.51
C ASP A 87 -0.30 9.07 -34.61
N VAL A 88 -0.83 9.45 -33.44
CA VAL A 88 -1.43 8.53 -32.45
C VAL A 88 -2.90 8.33 -32.79
N THR A 89 -3.27 7.11 -33.17
CA THR A 89 -4.66 6.70 -33.46
C THR A 89 -5.26 5.81 -32.37
N THR A 90 -4.40 5.27 -31.47
CA THR A 90 -4.81 4.43 -30.33
C THR A 90 -4.05 4.88 -29.09
N LEU A 91 -4.77 5.16 -28.01
CA LEU A 91 -4.22 5.68 -26.76
C LEU A 91 -4.60 4.78 -25.61
N LEU A 92 -3.62 4.20 -24.92
CA LEU A 92 -3.86 3.46 -23.69
C LEU A 92 -4.29 4.44 -22.58
N VAL A 93 -5.28 4.04 -21.80
CA VAL A 93 -5.78 4.81 -20.65
C VAL A 93 -5.82 3.94 -19.39
N GLU A 94 -5.90 4.59 -18.24
CA GLU A 94 -6.03 3.94 -16.94
C GLU A 94 -7.48 3.52 -16.71
N GLU A 95 -7.83 2.32 -17.12
CA GLU A 95 -9.20 1.77 -17.06
C GLU A 95 -9.75 1.67 -15.63
N ASP A 96 -8.88 1.51 -14.64
CA ASP A 96 -9.31 1.42 -13.23
C ASP A 96 -9.55 2.79 -12.59
N GLU A 97 -9.02 3.87 -13.18
CA GLU A 97 -9.06 5.22 -12.64
C GLU A 97 -10.05 6.13 -13.39
N LEU A 98 -10.26 5.86 -14.68
CA LEU A 98 -11.14 6.66 -15.52
C LEU A 98 -12.61 6.37 -15.24
N SER A 99 -13.34 7.38 -14.73
CA SER A 99 -14.80 7.28 -14.69
C SER A 99 -15.38 7.22 -16.11
N LEU A 100 -16.56 6.62 -16.27
CA LEU A 100 -17.29 6.61 -17.55
C LEU A 100 -17.53 8.03 -18.10
N ALA A 101 -17.74 9.01 -17.21
CA ALA A 101 -17.91 10.40 -17.60
C ALA A 101 -16.59 11.00 -18.15
N ALA A 102 -15.47 10.70 -17.52
CA ALA A 102 -14.15 11.12 -17.98
C ALA A 102 -13.81 10.48 -19.33
N HIS A 103 -14.03 9.17 -19.48
CA HIS A 103 -13.85 8.47 -20.74
C HIS A 103 -14.66 9.09 -21.88
N LYS A 104 -15.97 9.34 -21.65
CA LYS A 104 -16.84 9.99 -22.65
C LYS A 104 -16.35 11.38 -23.04
N ARG A 105 -15.89 12.17 -22.06
CA ARG A 105 -15.32 13.50 -22.31
C ARG A 105 -14.05 13.44 -23.15
N LEU A 106 -13.13 12.55 -22.80
CA LEU A 106 -11.86 12.38 -23.54
C LEU A 106 -12.11 11.91 -24.96
N SER A 107 -13.00 10.92 -25.17
CA SER A 107 -13.37 10.42 -26.50
C SER A 107 -13.99 11.51 -27.37
N GLY A 108 -14.76 12.42 -26.76
CA GLY A 108 -15.34 13.54 -27.49
C GLY A 108 -14.34 14.65 -27.89
N VAL A 109 -13.23 14.77 -27.13
CA VAL A 109 -12.16 15.74 -27.47
C VAL A 109 -11.15 15.12 -28.43
N PHE A 110 -10.78 13.86 -28.25
CA PHE A 110 -9.76 13.16 -29.04
C PHE A 110 -10.39 12.44 -30.25
N GLU A 111 -11.19 13.17 -31.03
CA GLU A 111 -11.81 12.63 -32.26
C GLU A 111 -10.75 11.96 -33.14
N GLY A 112 -11.02 10.73 -33.61
CA GLY A 112 -10.11 9.95 -34.44
C GLY A 112 -9.04 9.15 -33.65
N VAL A 113 -9.04 9.26 -32.31
CA VAL A 113 -8.18 8.46 -31.42
C VAL A 113 -9.04 7.49 -30.63
N GLU A 114 -8.76 6.21 -30.74
CA GLU A 114 -9.42 5.16 -29.96
C GLU A 114 -8.78 5.09 -28.57
N LEU A 115 -9.60 5.26 -27.50
CA LEU A 115 -9.18 5.06 -26.12
C LEU A 115 -9.34 3.58 -25.77
N VAL A 116 -8.26 2.92 -25.42
CA VAL A 116 -8.24 1.49 -25.10
C VAL A 116 -7.69 1.24 -23.69
N PRO A 117 -8.17 0.22 -22.98
CA PRO A 117 -7.64 -0.17 -21.66
C PRO A 117 -6.21 -0.71 -21.81
N GLY A 118 -5.46 -0.76 -20.69
CA GLY A 118 -4.16 -1.41 -20.60
C GLY A 118 -3.11 -0.64 -19.82
N ALA A 119 -3.26 0.66 -19.62
CA ALA A 119 -2.30 1.43 -18.83
C ALA A 119 -2.30 1.02 -17.36
N SER A 120 -3.48 0.71 -16.77
CA SER A 120 -3.59 0.27 -15.39
C SER A 120 -2.83 -1.04 -15.12
N VAL A 121 -2.94 -2.01 -16.01
CA VAL A 121 -2.23 -3.30 -15.89
C VAL A 121 -0.72 -3.09 -15.92
N ILE A 122 -0.21 -2.29 -16.86
CA ILE A 122 1.24 -1.99 -16.97
C ILE A 122 1.72 -1.31 -15.68
N LEU A 123 0.98 -0.33 -15.18
CA LEU A 123 1.34 0.43 -13.98
C LEU A 123 1.33 -0.47 -12.73
N LYS A 124 0.31 -1.31 -12.56
CA LYS A 124 0.24 -2.28 -11.45
C LYS A 124 1.43 -3.22 -11.44
N ASN A 125 1.74 -3.83 -12.59
CA ASN A 125 2.88 -4.74 -12.73
C ASN A 125 4.22 -4.03 -12.44
N ASN A 126 4.36 -2.78 -12.86
CA ASN A 126 5.56 -2.01 -12.58
C ASN A 126 5.70 -1.66 -11.09
N ARG A 127 4.60 -1.29 -10.40
CA ARG A 127 4.62 -0.97 -8.97
C ARG A 127 4.78 -2.20 -8.08
N GLU A 128 4.30 -3.36 -8.54
CA GLU A 128 4.44 -4.62 -7.81
C GLU A 128 5.90 -4.94 -7.50
N ILE A 129 6.80 -4.69 -8.46
CA ILE A 129 8.24 -4.94 -8.34
C ILE A 129 8.98 -3.64 -8.01
N LYS A 130 9.38 -3.46 -6.77
CA LYS A 130 10.07 -2.26 -6.28
C LYS A 130 11.53 -2.21 -6.76
N LEU A 131 11.99 -1.01 -7.07
CA LEU A 131 13.40 -0.70 -7.30
C LEU A 131 14.12 -0.49 -5.95
N ALA A 132 15.44 -0.56 -5.93
CA ALA A 132 16.23 -0.43 -4.69
C ALA A 132 15.86 0.81 -3.86
N TYR A 133 15.80 1.97 -4.50
CA TYR A 133 15.47 3.22 -3.79
C TYR A 133 14.01 3.24 -3.28
N GLU A 134 13.07 2.53 -3.92
CA GLU A 134 11.70 2.40 -3.44
C GLU A 134 11.66 1.58 -2.15
N LEU A 135 12.44 0.49 -2.09
CA LEU A 135 12.61 -0.31 -0.87
C LEU A 135 13.22 0.52 0.29
N ASP A 136 14.16 1.43 -0.01
CA ASP A 136 14.75 2.32 1.00
C ASP A 136 13.73 3.35 1.53
N ILE A 137 12.85 3.86 0.66
CA ILE A 137 11.77 4.77 1.06
C ILE A 137 10.75 4.03 1.94
N ILE A 138 10.37 2.79 1.57
CA ILE A 138 9.46 1.94 2.34
C ILE A 138 10.07 1.61 3.71
N ASP A 139 11.36 1.26 3.78
CA ASP A 139 12.07 1.05 5.05
C ASP A 139 11.99 2.31 5.94
N ARG A 140 12.16 3.50 5.34
CA ARG A 140 12.03 4.75 6.09
C ARG A 140 10.61 4.98 6.60
N ALA A 141 9.58 4.68 5.79
CA ALA A 141 8.18 4.76 6.23
C ALA A 141 7.93 3.81 7.42
N GLN A 142 8.43 2.56 7.34
CA GLN A 142 8.27 1.58 8.41
C GLN A 142 9.00 1.99 9.70
N ARG A 143 10.17 2.61 9.62
CA ARG A 143 10.87 3.12 10.82
C ARG A 143 10.08 4.22 11.54
N ILE A 144 9.32 5.03 10.81
CA ILE A 144 8.43 6.03 11.43
C ILE A 144 7.31 5.31 12.20
N THR A 145 6.74 4.25 11.62
CA THR A 145 5.69 3.44 12.25
C THR A 145 6.22 2.69 13.48
N ASP A 146 7.41 2.07 13.39
CA ASP A 146 8.06 1.43 14.55
C ASP A 146 8.29 2.43 15.70
N ALA A 147 8.79 3.63 15.39
CA ALA A 147 9.01 4.67 16.40
C ALA A 147 7.69 5.15 17.03
N ALA A 148 6.59 5.17 16.27
CA ALA A 148 5.27 5.51 16.80
C ALA A 148 4.75 4.43 17.76
N PHE A 149 5.04 3.15 17.48
CA PHE A 149 4.71 2.07 18.42
C PHE A 149 5.48 2.20 19.74
N ASP A 150 6.79 2.43 19.68
CA ASP A 150 7.59 2.62 20.88
C ASP A 150 7.09 3.82 21.72
N HIS A 151 6.72 4.90 21.05
CA HIS A 151 6.18 6.09 21.70
C HIS A 151 4.83 5.82 22.38
N ILE A 152 3.91 5.13 21.69
CA ILE A 152 2.53 4.97 22.16
C ILE A 152 2.45 4.13 23.44
N LEU A 153 3.37 3.17 23.64
CA LEU A 153 3.41 2.37 24.86
C LEU A 153 3.56 3.21 26.13
N GLY A 154 4.24 4.37 26.05
CA GLY A 154 4.37 5.32 27.15
C GLY A 154 3.19 6.28 27.30
N TYR A 155 2.32 6.38 26.29
CA TYR A 155 1.17 7.28 26.28
C TYR A 155 -0.11 6.62 26.80
N ILE A 156 -0.24 5.30 26.58
CA ILE A 156 -1.42 4.52 26.94
C ILE A 156 -1.60 4.50 28.46
N THR A 157 -2.78 4.95 28.92
CA THR A 157 -3.25 4.84 30.32
C THR A 157 -4.74 4.49 30.33
N PRO A 158 -5.30 3.98 31.46
CA PRO A 158 -6.72 3.62 31.53
C PRO A 158 -7.70 4.78 31.33
N GLU A 159 -7.23 6.03 31.47
CA GLU A 159 -8.06 7.23 31.27
C GLU A 159 -8.17 7.65 29.80
N ARG A 160 -7.28 7.13 28.93
CA ARG A 160 -7.30 7.42 27.49
C ARG A 160 -8.46 6.73 26.80
N THR A 161 -8.90 7.33 25.70
CA THR A 161 -9.87 6.74 24.78
C THR A 161 -9.16 6.04 23.62
N GLU A 162 -9.87 5.20 22.89
CA GLU A 162 -9.35 4.63 21.62
C GLU A 162 -8.97 5.75 20.65
N LEU A 163 -9.79 6.80 20.56
CA LEU A 163 -9.51 7.96 19.73
C LEU A 163 -8.26 8.73 20.18
N ASP A 164 -7.99 8.86 21.48
CA ASP A 164 -6.75 9.48 21.99
C ASP A 164 -5.52 8.70 21.49
N VAL A 165 -5.58 7.35 21.51
CA VAL A 165 -4.48 6.50 21.05
C VAL A 165 -4.26 6.66 19.54
N ALA A 166 -5.34 6.63 18.75
CA ALA A 166 -5.26 6.81 17.30
C ALA A 166 -4.67 8.18 16.95
N LEU A 167 -5.18 9.26 17.52
CA LEU A 167 -4.71 10.63 17.27
C LEU A 167 -3.25 10.84 17.68
N GLU A 168 -2.81 10.24 18.79
CA GLU A 168 -1.42 10.33 19.22
C GLU A 168 -0.47 9.61 18.26
N LEU A 169 -0.83 8.39 17.79
CA LEU A 169 -0.09 7.67 16.76
C LEU A 169 0.06 8.51 15.47
N GLU A 170 -1.05 9.06 14.99
CA GLU A 170 -1.08 9.87 13.78
C GLU A 170 -0.24 11.15 13.91
N PHE A 171 -0.41 11.86 15.01
CA PHE A 171 0.37 13.06 15.29
C PHE A 171 1.87 12.76 15.38
N PHE A 172 2.22 11.69 16.10
CA PHE A 172 3.62 11.30 16.25
C PHE A 172 4.25 10.91 14.92
N MET A 173 3.57 10.10 14.09
CA MET A 173 4.07 9.74 12.75
C MET A 173 4.32 10.99 11.89
N LYS A 174 3.38 11.94 11.88
CA LYS A 174 3.57 13.22 11.15
C LYS A 174 4.74 14.03 11.71
N LYS A 175 4.90 14.09 13.03
CA LYS A 175 6.05 14.74 13.68
C LYS A 175 7.39 14.10 13.31
N MET A 176 7.40 12.79 13.09
CA MET A 176 8.58 12.04 12.64
C MET A 176 8.86 12.15 11.15
N GLY A 177 8.03 12.88 10.39
CA GLY A 177 8.25 13.22 8.99
C GLY A 177 7.38 12.44 8.00
N ALA A 178 6.33 11.75 8.46
CA ALA A 178 5.33 11.20 7.55
C ALA A 178 4.59 12.35 6.83
N GLU A 179 4.47 12.27 5.51
CA GLU A 179 3.71 13.25 4.73
C GLU A 179 2.19 13.10 4.92
N ALA A 180 1.76 11.86 5.15
CA ALA A 180 0.37 11.48 5.41
C ALA A 180 0.33 10.18 6.21
N LEU A 181 -0.88 9.73 6.56
CA LEU A 181 -1.13 8.36 6.98
C LEU A 181 -1.22 7.46 5.74
N ALA A 182 -0.84 6.19 5.90
CA ALA A 182 -0.99 5.20 4.84
C ALA A 182 -2.48 4.82 4.65
N PHE A 183 -3.22 4.78 5.79
CA PHE A 183 -4.64 4.48 5.90
C PHE A 183 -5.18 5.03 7.23
N ASP A 184 -6.48 4.93 7.45
CA ASP A 184 -7.12 5.36 8.72
C ASP A 184 -6.69 4.44 9.86
N THR A 185 -6.14 5.02 10.91
CA THR A 185 -5.59 4.28 12.06
C THR A 185 -6.67 3.49 12.78
N ILE A 186 -6.43 2.21 13.02
CA ILE A 186 -7.21 1.36 13.90
C ILE A 186 -6.56 1.35 15.28
N ALA A 187 -7.32 1.65 16.32
CA ALA A 187 -6.92 1.49 17.72
C ALA A 187 -8.16 1.12 18.53
N VAL A 188 -8.38 -0.19 18.71
CA VAL A 188 -9.63 -0.72 19.29
C VAL A 188 -9.35 -1.69 20.42
N SER A 189 -10.08 -1.56 21.54
CA SER A 189 -9.81 -2.25 22.78
C SER A 189 -10.93 -3.19 23.24
N GLY A 190 -10.57 -4.18 24.04
CA GLY A 190 -11.50 -5.15 24.62
C GLY A 190 -12.36 -5.80 23.54
N LYS A 191 -13.69 -5.70 23.70
CA LYS A 191 -14.65 -6.30 22.76
C LYS A 191 -14.56 -5.72 21.34
N ALA A 192 -14.23 -4.43 21.18
CA ALA A 192 -14.13 -3.79 19.88
C ALA A 192 -12.97 -4.38 19.04
N SER A 193 -11.93 -4.96 19.67
CA SER A 193 -10.83 -5.61 18.96
C SER A 193 -11.26 -6.86 18.18
N SER A 194 -12.47 -7.42 18.43
CA SER A 194 -13.02 -8.51 17.60
C SER A 194 -13.45 -8.07 16.19
N LEU A 195 -13.42 -6.77 15.91
CA LEU A 195 -13.71 -6.21 14.60
C LEU A 195 -12.40 -5.94 13.85
N PRO A 196 -12.08 -6.68 12.76
CA PRO A 196 -10.82 -6.50 12.03
C PRO A 196 -10.58 -5.08 11.55
N HIS A 197 -11.65 -4.36 11.15
CA HIS A 197 -11.64 -2.96 10.73
C HIS A 197 -12.39 -2.07 11.72
N GLY A 198 -12.13 -2.27 13.02
CA GLY A 198 -12.76 -1.46 14.07
C GLY A 198 -12.34 0.00 13.98
N VAL A 199 -13.30 0.92 14.18
CA VAL A 199 -13.06 2.37 14.17
C VAL A 199 -12.84 2.85 15.60
N PRO A 200 -11.77 3.59 15.89
CA PRO A 200 -11.52 4.15 17.21
C PRO A 200 -12.68 5.02 17.70
N SER A 201 -13.11 4.79 18.91
CA SER A 201 -14.23 5.50 19.53
C SER A 201 -13.78 6.46 20.64
N ALA A 202 -14.70 7.32 21.12
CA ALA A 202 -14.48 8.17 22.28
C ALA A 202 -14.64 7.42 23.62
N GLU A 203 -14.85 6.10 23.57
CA GLU A 203 -14.92 5.27 24.77
C GLU A 203 -13.52 5.07 25.36
N LYS A 204 -13.45 5.01 26.70
CA LYS A 204 -12.20 4.71 27.40
C LYS A 204 -11.68 3.32 27.03
N LEU A 205 -10.38 3.19 27.04
CA LEU A 205 -9.71 1.92 26.80
C LEU A 205 -10.24 0.83 27.74
N SER A 206 -10.66 -0.28 27.15
CA SER A 206 -11.15 -1.45 27.88
C SER A 206 -10.00 -2.40 28.22
N LYS A 207 -10.11 -3.09 29.38
CA LYS A 207 -9.17 -4.18 29.71
C LYS A 207 -9.21 -5.28 28.67
N GLY A 208 -8.07 -5.95 28.49
CA GLY A 208 -7.88 -7.01 27.51
C GLY A 208 -7.08 -6.52 26.31
N PHE A 209 -7.28 -7.11 25.16
CA PHE A 209 -6.54 -6.73 23.94
C PHE A 209 -6.83 -5.30 23.52
N LEU A 210 -5.78 -4.58 23.16
CA LEU A 210 -5.79 -3.36 22.38
C LEU A 210 -5.04 -3.66 21.09
N THR A 211 -5.76 -3.71 19.98
CA THR A 211 -5.21 -3.88 18.64
C THR A 211 -5.02 -2.52 18.00
N MET A 212 -3.80 -2.25 17.59
CA MET A 212 -3.41 -1.01 16.91
C MET A 212 -2.85 -1.39 15.54
N ASP A 213 -3.49 -0.87 14.47
CA ASP A 213 -3.09 -1.06 13.09
C ASP A 213 -2.95 0.31 12.43
N PHE A 214 -1.74 0.63 11.98
CA PHE A 214 -1.39 1.97 11.54
C PHE A 214 -0.14 1.95 10.64
N GLY A 215 -0.08 2.93 9.76
CA GLY A 215 1.02 3.07 8.83
C GLY A 215 1.31 4.51 8.45
N ALA A 216 2.58 4.82 8.25
CA ALA A 216 3.06 6.11 7.76
C ALA A 216 3.11 6.11 6.23
N LYS A 217 2.85 7.26 5.61
CA LYS A 217 3.19 7.52 4.21
C LYS A 217 4.39 8.45 4.16
N TYR A 218 5.47 8.00 3.50
CA TYR A 218 6.69 8.75 3.36
C TYR A 218 7.17 8.76 1.90
N ASN A 219 7.39 9.94 1.34
CA ASN A 219 7.74 10.13 -0.09
C ASN A 219 6.86 9.32 -1.06
N GLY A 220 5.55 9.25 -0.78
CA GLY A 220 4.56 8.53 -1.59
C GLY A 220 4.36 7.07 -1.24
N TYR A 221 5.23 6.44 -0.47
CA TYR A 221 5.17 5.02 -0.13
C TYR A 221 4.61 4.80 1.26
N CYS A 222 3.81 3.74 1.40
CA CYS A 222 3.16 3.33 2.62
C CYS A 222 4.03 2.38 3.43
N SER A 223 3.87 2.41 4.75
CA SER A 223 4.18 1.32 5.67
C SER A 223 2.90 0.76 6.25
N ASP A 224 3.01 -0.42 6.84
CA ASP A 224 1.89 -1.16 7.42
C ASP A 224 2.34 -2.00 8.60
N MET A 225 1.63 -1.90 9.72
CA MET A 225 1.96 -2.68 10.91
C MET A 225 0.78 -2.78 11.86
N THR A 226 0.45 -4.01 12.27
CA THR A 226 -0.43 -4.26 13.41
C THR A 226 0.34 -4.78 14.61
N ARG A 227 0.03 -4.25 15.78
CA ARG A 227 0.44 -4.80 17.07
C ARG A 227 -0.76 -4.87 18.02
N THR A 228 -0.88 -6.01 18.69
CA THR A 228 -1.86 -6.21 19.77
C THR A 228 -1.12 -6.29 21.11
N ILE A 229 -1.56 -5.50 22.09
CA ILE A 229 -1.06 -5.54 23.47
C ILE A 229 -2.23 -5.85 24.42
N VAL A 230 -1.94 -6.07 25.69
CA VAL A 230 -2.96 -6.30 26.73
C VAL A 230 -2.98 -5.16 27.75
N LEU A 231 -4.15 -4.61 27.99
CA LEU A 231 -4.40 -3.66 29.06
C LEU A 231 -4.79 -4.42 30.34
N GLY A 232 -3.89 -4.44 31.31
CA GLY A 232 -3.98 -5.27 32.52
C GLY A 232 -3.26 -6.61 32.35
N ARG A 233 -3.92 -7.73 32.72
CA ARG A 233 -3.34 -9.07 32.64
C ARG A 233 -4.10 -9.94 31.67
N ALA A 234 -3.37 -10.65 30.80
CA ALA A 234 -3.94 -11.65 29.91
C ALA A 234 -4.34 -12.89 30.72
N ASP A 235 -5.53 -13.40 30.48
CA ASP A 235 -5.94 -14.73 30.93
C ASP A 235 -5.34 -15.83 30.04
N ASP A 236 -5.59 -17.08 30.36
CA ASP A 236 -5.01 -18.22 29.65
C ASP A 236 -5.58 -18.36 28.22
N GLU A 237 -6.86 -17.99 27.99
CA GLU A 237 -7.46 -17.99 26.64
C GLU A 237 -6.83 -16.90 25.77
N MET A 238 -6.66 -15.69 26.28
CA MET A 238 -5.98 -14.60 25.60
C MET A 238 -4.53 -14.96 25.24
N LYS A 239 -3.78 -15.54 26.19
CA LYS A 239 -2.40 -16.01 25.92
C LYS A 239 -2.37 -17.09 24.86
N LYS A 240 -3.33 -18.03 24.86
CA LYS A 240 -3.44 -19.06 23.82
C LYS A 240 -3.71 -18.42 22.46
N VAL A 241 -4.67 -17.52 22.35
CA VAL A 241 -4.99 -16.82 21.10
C VAL A 241 -3.79 -16.03 20.58
N TYR A 242 -3.16 -15.22 21.42
CA TYR A 242 -1.99 -14.42 21.07
C TYR A 242 -0.85 -15.30 20.55
N ASN A 243 -0.49 -16.35 21.29
CA ASN A 243 0.60 -17.25 20.93
C ASN A 243 0.30 -18.03 19.65
N THR A 244 -0.96 -18.37 19.39
CA THR A 244 -1.37 -19.01 18.13
C THR A 244 -1.14 -18.08 16.95
N VAL A 245 -1.58 -16.82 17.04
CA VAL A 245 -1.35 -15.79 16.00
C VAL A 245 0.14 -15.55 15.81
N LEU A 246 0.91 -15.38 16.88
CA LEU A 246 2.36 -15.18 16.83
C LEU A 246 3.09 -16.35 16.18
N THR A 247 2.69 -17.59 16.51
CA THR A 247 3.27 -18.80 15.91
C THR A 247 2.98 -18.89 14.43
N ALA A 248 1.72 -18.61 14.03
CA ALA A 248 1.31 -18.59 12.64
C ALA A 248 2.06 -17.52 11.82
N GLN A 249 2.20 -16.32 12.39
CA GLN A 249 2.91 -15.20 11.76
C GLN A 249 4.41 -15.52 11.58
N ARG A 250 5.07 -16.04 12.61
CA ARG A 250 6.50 -16.43 12.54
C ARG A 250 6.72 -17.55 11.52
N ALA A 251 5.89 -18.59 11.56
CA ALA A 251 6.01 -19.71 10.63
C ALA A 251 5.84 -19.27 9.16
N ALA A 252 4.89 -18.36 8.89
CA ALA A 252 4.73 -17.80 7.56
C ALA A 252 5.94 -16.97 7.15
N LEU A 253 6.44 -16.07 8.01
CA LEU A 253 7.64 -15.26 7.74
C LEU A 253 8.89 -16.12 7.46
N ASP A 254 9.12 -17.15 8.27
CA ASP A 254 10.28 -18.03 8.17
C ASP A 254 10.26 -18.87 6.88
N ALA A 255 9.07 -19.12 6.33
CA ALA A 255 8.88 -19.90 5.11
C ALA A 255 8.96 -19.06 3.84
N LEU A 256 8.82 -17.71 3.89
CA LEU A 256 8.86 -16.88 2.70
C LEU A 256 10.17 -17.03 1.93
N HIS A 257 10.08 -17.11 0.63
CA HIS A 257 11.23 -17.12 -0.29
C HIS A 257 10.82 -16.70 -1.71
N GLU A 258 11.80 -16.31 -2.52
CA GLU A 258 11.60 -16.06 -3.96
C GLU A 258 11.03 -17.31 -4.64
N GLY A 259 10.00 -17.13 -5.48
CA GLY A 259 9.32 -18.21 -6.19
C GLY A 259 8.23 -18.94 -5.40
N MET A 260 8.00 -18.57 -4.12
CA MET A 260 6.90 -19.15 -3.34
C MET A 260 5.56 -18.75 -3.93
N ILE A 261 4.64 -19.71 -4.07
CA ILE A 261 3.26 -19.43 -4.51
C ILE A 261 2.53 -18.68 -3.38
N CYS A 262 1.89 -17.57 -3.69
CA CYS A 262 1.26 -16.68 -2.69
C CYS A 262 0.20 -17.39 -1.84
N ARG A 263 -0.58 -18.33 -2.41
CA ARG A 263 -1.55 -19.13 -1.63
C ARG A 263 -0.89 -20.06 -0.63
N ASP A 264 0.33 -20.54 -0.89
CA ASP A 264 1.03 -21.46 0.00
C ASP A 264 1.54 -20.73 1.25
N ALA A 265 1.89 -19.45 1.13
CA ALA A 265 2.18 -18.59 2.27
C ALA A 265 0.95 -18.44 3.19
N ASP A 266 -0.23 -18.15 2.64
CA ASP A 266 -1.50 -18.07 3.40
C ASP A 266 -1.80 -19.40 4.10
N LYS A 267 -1.61 -20.51 3.38
CA LYS A 267 -1.89 -21.86 3.90
C LYS A 267 -1.10 -22.18 5.16
N ILE A 268 0.18 -21.78 5.25
CA ILE A 268 1.02 -22.05 6.44
C ILE A 268 0.40 -21.46 7.70
N ALA A 269 0.05 -20.17 7.67
CA ALA A 269 -0.55 -19.53 8.83
C ALA A 269 -1.97 -20.05 9.12
N ARG A 270 -2.76 -20.28 8.08
CA ARG A 270 -4.13 -20.78 8.18
C ARG A 270 -4.21 -22.19 8.76
N ASP A 271 -3.31 -23.08 8.38
CA ASP A 271 -3.23 -24.44 8.93
C ASP A 271 -2.95 -24.40 10.45
N ILE A 272 -1.98 -23.62 10.90
CA ILE A 272 -1.65 -23.46 12.33
C ILE A 272 -2.86 -22.94 13.13
N ILE A 273 -3.53 -21.92 12.62
CA ILE A 273 -4.70 -21.35 13.28
C ILE A 273 -5.87 -22.36 13.31
N THR A 274 -6.02 -23.13 12.24
CA THR A 274 -7.07 -24.17 12.14
C THR A 274 -6.79 -25.33 13.10
N GLU A 275 -5.57 -25.82 13.16
CA GLU A 275 -5.15 -26.88 14.09
C GLU A 275 -5.31 -26.48 15.56
N ALA A 276 -5.13 -25.19 15.87
CA ALA A 276 -5.40 -24.64 17.20
C ALA A 276 -6.90 -24.50 17.55
N GLY A 277 -7.80 -24.77 16.59
CA GLY A 277 -9.25 -24.73 16.75
C GLY A 277 -9.89 -23.38 16.41
N TYR A 278 -9.17 -22.46 15.72
CA TYR A 278 -9.64 -21.10 15.40
C TYR A 278 -9.81 -20.84 13.90
N GLY A 279 -9.87 -21.88 13.06
CA GLY A 279 -9.93 -21.74 11.59
C GLY A 279 -11.04 -20.82 11.11
N GLU A 280 -12.25 -20.92 11.69
CA GLU A 280 -13.40 -20.06 11.37
C GLU A 280 -13.24 -18.61 11.84
N ASN A 281 -12.24 -18.33 12.68
CA ASN A 281 -11.97 -17.00 13.25
C ASN A 281 -10.87 -16.23 12.51
N PHE A 282 -10.31 -16.80 11.43
CA PHE A 282 -9.35 -16.15 10.53
C PHE A 282 -9.99 -15.92 9.16
N GLY A 283 -10.74 -14.84 9.04
CA GLY A 283 -11.65 -14.57 7.92
C GLY A 283 -11.07 -13.73 6.77
N HIS A 284 -9.78 -13.36 6.81
CA HIS A 284 -9.15 -12.56 5.73
C HIS A 284 -7.89 -13.26 5.17
N SER A 285 -7.28 -12.67 4.16
CA SER A 285 -6.01 -13.15 3.58
C SER A 285 -4.86 -12.97 4.56
N LEU A 286 -3.80 -13.78 4.40
CA LEU A 286 -2.58 -13.63 5.20
C LEU A 286 -1.91 -12.27 5.01
N GLY A 287 -2.04 -11.67 3.81
CA GLY A 287 -1.42 -10.38 3.53
C GLY A 287 -1.62 -9.90 2.09
N HIS A 288 -1.06 -8.75 1.82
CA HIS A 288 -1.15 -8.05 0.54
C HIS A 288 0.14 -7.32 0.20
N GLY A 289 0.28 -6.94 -1.06
CA GLY A 289 1.36 -6.06 -1.49
C GLY A 289 1.21 -4.66 -0.89
N VAL A 290 2.35 -4.01 -0.63
CA VAL A 290 2.43 -2.63 -0.17
C VAL A 290 3.35 -1.83 -1.08
N GLY A 291 3.01 -0.59 -1.34
CA GLY A 291 3.82 0.33 -2.14
C GLY A 291 3.34 1.76 -2.01
N MET A 292 3.05 2.41 -3.11
CA MET A 292 2.42 3.74 -3.11
C MET A 292 0.93 3.65 -2.77
N PHE A 293 0.25 2.55 -3.13
CA PHE A 293 -1.03 2.14 -2.55
C PHE A 293 -0.77 1.27 -1.33
N ILE A 294 -1.67 1.33 -0.35
CA ILE A 294 -1.61 0.45 0.81
C ILE A 294 -1.90 -1.00 0.40
N HIS A 295 -2.86 -1.23 -0.46
CA HIS A 295 -3.21 -2.55 -0.98
C HIS A 295 -2.79 -2.69 -2.45
N GLU A 296 -1.65 -3.30 -2.68
CA GLU A 296 -1.13 -3.64 -4.02
C GLU A 296 -1.04 -5.17 -4.23
N SER A 297 -0.61 -5.58 -5.41
CA SER A 297 -0.19 -6.95 -5.68
C SER A 297 1.24 -7.20 -5.15
N PRO A 298 1.57 -8.49 -4.85
CA PRO A 298 0.71 -9.65 -4.89
C PRO A 298 -0.15 -9.80 -3.63
N ARG A 299 -1.17 -10.69 -3.65
CA ARG A 299 -1.96 -11.04 -2.46
C ARG A 299 -1.57 -12.42 -1.94
N LEU A 300 -1.25 -12.51 -0.64
CA LEU A 300 -1.05 -13.77 0.07
C LEU A 300 -2.41 -14.29 0.56
N ALA A 301 -3.13 -15.00 -0.29
CA ALA A 301 -4.51 -15.40 -0.04
C ALA A 301 -4.76 -16.84 -0.52
N SER A 302 -5.64 -17.56 0.16
CA SER A 302 -6.02 -18.94 -0.19
C SER A 302 -6.55 -19.09 -1.63
N GLY A 303 -7.16 -18.03 -2.17
CA GLY A 303 -7.67 -17.98 -3.55
C GLY A 303 -6.65 -17.45 -4.59
N ALA A 304 -5.39 -17.19 -4.22
CA ALA A 304 -4.41 -16.72 -5.18
C ALA A 304 -4.09 -17.79 -6.24
N PRO A 305 -3.99 -17.42 -7.54
CA PRO A 305 -3.70 -18.38 -8.61
C PRO A 305 -2.27 -18.92 -8.49
N GLU A 306 -2.00 -20.09 -9.09
CA GLU A 306 -0.65 -20.70 -9.10
C GLU A 306 0.41 -19.83 -9.77
N SER A 307 0.00 -18.97 -10.69
CA SER A 307 0.88 -18.02 -11.35
C SER A 307 1.29 -16.83 -10.47
N SER A 308 0.59 -16.61 -9.33
CA SER A 308 0.95 -15.58 -8.37
C SER A 308 2.07 -16.09 -7.47
N VAL A 309 3.29 -15.69 -7.77
CA VAL A 309 4.50 -16.09 -7.03
C VAL A 309 5.23 -14.86 -6.51
N LEU A 310 5.88 -15.02 -5.36
CA LEU A 310 6.74 -13.98 -4.81
C LEU A 310 8.00 -13.79 -5.65
N CYS A 311 8.24 -12.57 -6.07
CA CYS A 311 9.38 -12.18 -6.90
C CYS A 311 10.27 -11.17 -6.18
N ARG A 312 11.52 -11.05 -6.60
CA ARG A 312 12.43 -9.98 -6.11
C ARG A 312 11.82 -8.62 -6.34
N GLY A 313 11.85 -7.78 -5.31
CA GLY A 313 11.23 -6.47 -5.30
C GLY A 313 9.77 -6.47 -4.85
N ASN A 314 9.14 -7.62 -4.57
CA ASN A 314 7.84 -7.63 -3.91
C ASN A 314 7.98 -7.15 -2.46
N VAL A 315 7.02 -6.36 -2.01
CA VAL A 315 6.81 -6.01 -0.59
C VAL A 315 5.43 -6.45 -0.22
N VAL A 316 5.31 -7.23 0.87
CA VAL A 316 4.03 -7.79 1.33
C VAL A 316 3.90 -7.70 2.83
N THR A 317 2.65 -7.68 3.32
CA THR A 317 2.32 -7.87 4.74
C THR A 317 2.21 -9.36 5.08
N VAL A 318 2.43 -9.70 6.36
CA VAL A 318 2.16 -11.01 6.95
C VAL A 318 1.42 -10.76 8.25
N GLU A 319 0.08 -10.89 8.20
CA GLU A 319 -0.85 -10.34 9.19
C GLU A 319 -1.94 -11.33 9.64
N PRO A 320 -1.61 -12.55 10.07
CA PRO A 320 -2.64 -13.45 10.56
C PRO A 320 -3.35 -12.86 11.77
N GLY A 321 -4.66 -13.17 11.89
CA GLY A 321 -5.49 -12.72 13.00
C GLY A 321 -6.51 -13.75 13.43
N ILE A 322 -6.92 -13.69 14.70
CA ILE A 322 -8.03 -14.46 15.28
C ILE A 322 -9.00 -13.49 15.90
N TYR A 323 -10.27 -13.54 15.47
CA TYR A 323 -11.32 -12.64 15.93
C TYR A 323 -12.48 -13.44 16.52
N LEU A 324 -12.60 -13.39 17.85
CA LEU A 324 -13.66 -14.07 18.59
C LEU A 324 -14.85 -13.11 18.76
N GLU A 325 -15.87 -13.28 17.92
CA GLU A 325 -17.03 -12.39 17.85
C GLU A 325 -17.59 -12.07 19.25
N GLY A 326 -17.70 -10.79 19.53
CA GLY A 326 -18.23 -10.28 20.78
C GLY A 326 -17.35 -10.47 22.00
N LYS A 327 -16.14 -11.03 21.85
CA LYS A 327 -15.15 -11.17 22.92
C LYS A 327 -13.95 -10.24 22.68
N TYR A 328 -13.08 -10.56 21.76
CA TYR A 328 -11.87 -9.82 21.39
C TYR A 328 -11.24 -10.39 20.12
N GLY A 329 -10.27 -9.69 19.55
CA GLY A 329 -9.43 -10.15 18.46
C GLY A 329 -7.96 -9.80 18.66
N CYS A 330 -7.11 -10.52 17.95
CA CYS A 330 -5.66 -10.33 17.95
C CYS A 330 -5.14 -10.44 16.51
N ARG A 331 -4.36 -9.45 16.06
CA ARG A 331 -3.58 -9.47 14.82
C ARG A 331 -2.15 -9.07 15.13
N ILE A 332 -1.20 -9.74 14.50
CA ILE A 332 0.23 -9.40 14.55
C ILE A 332 0.71 -9.37 13.11
N GLU A 333 1.27 -8.25 12.71
CA GLU A 333 1.64 -7.97 11.34
C GLU A 333 3.04 -7.42 11.22
N ASP A 334 3.78 -7.94 10.26
CA ASP A 334 5.01 -7.35 9.78
C ASP A 334 4.93 -7.11 8.27
N MET A 335 5.63 -6.10 7.80
CA MET A 335 5.85 -5.84 6.38
C MET A 335 7.25 -6.31 5.97
N VAL A 336 7.33 -7.11 4.92
CA VAL A 336 8.57 -7.73 4.45
C VAL A 336 8.78 -7.54 2.95
N ALA A 337 10.04 -7.58 2.50
CA ALA A 337 10.39 -7.64 1.08
C ALA A 337 11.04 -8.98 0.74
N ILE A 338 10.79 -9.48 -0.48
CA ILE A 338 11.74 -10.32 -1.19
C ILE A 338 12.75 -9.37 -1.81
N ASP A 339 13.91 -9.23 -1.18
CA ASP A 339 14.91 -8.23 -1.59
C ASP A 339 15.49 -8.53 -2.98
N LEU A 340 16.21 -7.59 -3.56
CA LEU A 340 16.75 -7.71 -4.92
C LEU A 340 17.82 -8.81 -5.07
N ASP A 341 18.41 -9.27 -3.97
CA ASP A 341 19.32 -10.43 -3.94
C ASP A 341 18.58 -11.77 -3.72
N GLY A 342 17.25 -11.74 -3.50
CA GLY A 342 16.40 -12.90 -3.23
C GLY A 342 16.27 -13.25 -1.74
N SER A 343 16.94 -12.52 -0.84
CA SER A 343 16.75 -12.69 0.61
C SER A 343 15.43 -12.09 1.07
N VAL A 344 14.94 -12.53 2.22
CA VAL A 344 13.76 -11.93 2.88
C VAL A 344 14.22 -10.87 3.86
N ARG A 345 13.80 -9.62 3.63
CA ARG A 345 14.07 -8.50 4.53
C ARG A 345 12.80 -8.10 5.27
N ASN A 346 12.77 -8.33 6.58
CA ASN A 346 11.70 -7.80 7.42
C ASN A 346 11.98 -6.33 7.74
N PHE A 347 11.11 -5.42 7.31
CA PHE A 347 11.21 -3.99 7.61
C PHE A 347 10.79 -3.68 9.04
N THR A 348 9.78 -4.38 9.57
CA THR A 348 9.19 -4.14 10.88
C THR A 348 10.13 -4.60 12.00
N LYS A 349 10.40 -3.72 12.97
CA LYS A 349 11.32 -3.99 14.08
C LYS A 349 10.66 -3.95 15.46
N SER A 350 9.43 -3.47 15.53
CA SER A 350 8.64 -3.45 16.78
C SER A 350 8.51 -4.84 17.38
N PRO A 351 8.65 -5.02 18.71
CA PRO A 351 8.56 -6.32 19.39
C PRO A 351 7.21 -7.00 19.13
N LYS A 352 7.24 -8.32 19.08
CA LYS A 352 6.06 -9.19 18.85
C LYS A 352 5.69 -10.04 20.06
N GLU A 353 6.46 -9.98 21.10
CA GLU A 353 6.13 -10.61 22.38
C GLU A 353 4.93 -9.91 23.02
N LEU A 354 4.13 -10.68 23.78
CA LEU A 354 2.96 -10.13 24.46
C LEU A 354 3.39 -9.07 25.49
N ILE A 355 2.94 -7.83 25.24
CA ILE A 355 3.13 -6.70 26.16
C ILE A 355 1.87 -6.56 27.02
N GLU A 356 2.03 -6.50 28.32
CA GLU A 356 0.98 -6.21 29.31
C GLU A 356 1.25 -4.85 29.97
N LEU A 357 0.32 -3.90 29.84
CA LEU A 357 0.37 -2.54 30.42
C LEU A 357 -0.61 -2.37 31.59
#